data_edb30b5ca0c18a1d0452e2ac71bf11f1
#
_entry.id   edb30b5ca0c18a1d0452e2ac71bf11f1
#
_cell.length_a   1.000
_cell.length_b   1.000
_cell.length_c   1.000
_cell.angle_alpha   90.00
_cell.angle_beta   90.00
_cell.angle_gamma   90.00
#
_symmetry.space_group_name_H-M   'P 1'
#
loop_
_entity.id
_entity.type
_entity.pdbx_description
1 polymer ?
#
loop_
_entity_poly.entity_id
_entity_poly.type
_entity_poly.pdbx_seq_one_letter_code
_entity_poly.pdbx_strand_id
1 'polypeptide(L)'
;MTDLHATAGEYLAIRRALGFKLRGHDRLLAEFIAFLTDTGSPTVTTTAALAWATRSPHLQPVRYAQRLSVVRGFAGYLHALDAAVEVPPLDLLSYRRQRRTPYLYAPAEVDALLAATDPLRPIRCARRFARRPTVACSGCLR
;
A
#
# COMPACT_ATOMS: atom_id res chain seq x y z
N MET A 1 -23.58 10.26 16.70
CA MET A 1 -22.13 9.95 16.75
C MET A 1 -21.88 8.88 15.71
N THR A 2 -21.15 9.22 14.67
CA THR A 2 -20.83 8.25 13.61
C THR A 2 -19.86 7.22 14.17
N ASP A 3 -20.16 5.93 14.04
CA ASP A 3 -19.23 4.88 14.44
C ASP A 3 -18.07 4.86 13.45
N LEU A 4 -16.92 5.41 13.85
CA LEU A 4 -15.72 5.50 13.03
C LEU A 4 -15.20 4.11 12.61
N HIS A 5 -15.41 3.07 13.42
CA HIS A 5 -15.00 1.71 13.08
C HIS A 5 -15.86 1.13 11.95
N ALA A 6 -17.19 1.27 12.05
CA ALA A 6 -18.11 0.85 10.99
C ALA A 6 -17.82 1.58 9.69
N THR A 7 -17.67 2.90 9.75
CA THR A 7 -17.38 3.75 8.58
C THR A 7 -16.02 3.43 7.94
N ALA A 8 -15.00 3.10 8.73
CA ALA A 8 -13.72 2.64 8.20
C ALA A 8 -13.84 1.29 7.46
N GLY A 9 -14.67 0.40 7.98
CA GLY A 9 -15.01 -0.87 7.30
C GLY A 9 -15.67 -0.65 5.94
N GLU A 10 -16.67 0.23 5.87
CA GLU A 10 -17.34 0.62 4.62
C GLU A 10 -16.37 1.24 3.61
N TYR A 11 -15.55 2.21 4.06
CA TYR A 11 -14.51 2.82 3.22
C TYR A 11 -13.58 1.78 2.61
N LEU A 12 -13.07 0.84 3.41
CA LEU A 12 -12.19 -0.22 2.94
C LEU A 12 -12.89 -1.17 1.98
N ALA A 13 -14.15 -1.51 2.24
CA ALA A 13 -14.96 -2.36 1.36
C ALA A 13 -15.16 -1.73 -0.02
N ILE A 14 -15.54 -0.45 -0.07
CA ILE A 14 -15.71 0.31 -1.32
C ILE A 14 -14.39 0.35 -2.11
N ARG A 15 -13.28 0.69 -1.42
CA ARG A 15 -11.97 0.79 -2.08
C ARG A 15 -11.51 -0.57 -2.62
N ARG A 16 -11.78 -1.66 -1.91
CA ARG A 16 -11.47 -3.03 -2.37
C ARG A 16 -12.33 -3.45 -3.56
N ALA A 17 -13.59 -3.10 -3.57
CA ALA A 17 -14.48 -3.33 -4.71
C ALA A 17 -13.98 -2.62 -5.99
N LEU A 18 -13.31 -1.46 -5.83
CA LEU A 18 -12.63 -0.74 -6.92
C LEU A 18 -11.26 -1.33 -7.31
N GLY A 19 -10.85 -2.47 -6.73
CA GLY A 19 -9.62 -3.18 -7.07
C GLY A 19 -8.38 -2.78 -6.27
N PHE A 20 -8.49 -1.88 -5.28
CA PHE A 20 -7.36 -1.52 -4.42
C PHE A 20 -7.06 -2.62 -3.41
N LYS A 21 -5.82 -3.12 -3.37
CA LYS A 21 -5.43 -4.21 -2.46
C LYS A 21 -5.37 -3.80 -0.99
N LEU A 22 -5.11 -2.55 -0.66
CA LEU A 22 -5.10 -1.91 0.67
C LEU A 22 -4.49 -2.78 1.80
N ARG A 23 -3.36 -3.46 1.52
CA ARG A 23 -2.71 -4.34 2.49
C ARG A 23 -2.24 -3.54 3.70
N GLY A 24 -2.70 -3.92 4.89
CA GLY A 24 -2.34 -3.27 6.15
C GLY A 24 -3.06 -1.94 6.44
N HIS A 25 -3.95 -1.46 5.58
CA HIS A 25 -4.74 -0.25 5.85
C HIS A 25 -5.73 -0.48 6.99
N ASP A 26 -6.30 -1.68 7.10
CA ASP A 26 -7.21 -2.08 8.17
C ASP A 26 -6.58 -1.85 9.54
N ARG A 27 -5.36 -2.37 9.71
CA ARG A 27 -4.61 -2.25 10.95
C ARG A 27 -4.28 -0.79 11.25
N LEU A 28 -3.79 -0.03 10.26
CA LEU A 28 -3.42 1.37 10.46
C LEU A 28 -4.63 2.24 10.79
N LEU A 29 -5.80 2.01 10.17
CA LEU A 29 -7.02 2.73 10.50
C LEU A 29 -7.56 2.34 11.88
N ALA A 30 -7.52 1.05 12.24
CA ALA A 30 -7.91 0.62 13.58
C ALA A 30 -7.01 1.24 14.66
N GLU A 31 -5.68 1.28 14.46
CA GLU A 31 -4.72 1.95 15.36
C GLU A 31 -4.99 3.46 15.47
N PHE A 32 -5.37 4.11 14.36
CA PHE A 32 -5.70 5.53 14.36
C PHE A 32 -7.01 5.84 15.09
N ILE A 33 -8.06 5.03 14.86
CA ILE A 33 -9.36 5.20 15.54
C ILE A 33 -9.21 4.97 17.04
N ALA A 34 -8.46 3.95 17.45
CA ALA A 34 -8.12 3.72 18.84
C ALA A 34 -7.41 4.95 19.46
N PHE A 35 -6.44 5.52 18.75
CA PHE A 35 -5.77 6.75 19.18
C PHE A 35 -6.74 7.93 19.35
N LEU A 36 -7.70 8.12 18.44
CA LEU A 36 -8.71 9.18 18.56
C LEU A 36 -9.60 8.96 19.80
N THR A 37 -9.95 7.70 20.08
CA THR A 37 -10.73 7.34 21.27
C THR A 37 -9.95 7.62 22.56
N ASP A 38 -8.66 7.20 22.61
CA ASP A 38 -7.78 7.41 23.76
C ASP A 38 -7.54 8.91 24.06
N THR A 39 -7.47 9.73 23.00
CA THR A 39 -7.27 11.19 23.13
C THR A 39 -8.56 11.98 23.32
N GLY A 40 -9.71 11.31 23.32
CA GLY A 40 -11.02 11.95 23.46
C GLY A 40 -11.39 12.88 22.29
N SER A 41 -10.77 12.68 21.12
CA SER A 41 -11.05 13.48 19.93
C SER A 41 -12.28 12.93 19.20
N PRO A 42 -13.42 13.66 19.18
CA PRO A 42 -14.65 13.13 18.57
C PRO A 42 -14.62 13.09 17.05
N THR A 43 -13.70 13.84 16.43
CA THR A 43 -13.58 14.01 14.98
C THR A 43 -12.13 13.90 14.52
N VAL A 44 -11.93 13.64 13.22
CA VAL A 44 -10.61 13.63 12.60
C VAL A 44 -10.17 15.07 12.35
N THR A 45 -9.09 15.49 13.00
CA THR A 45 -8.42 16.77 12.77
C THR A 45 -7.03 16.56 12.19
N THR A 46 -6.53 17.56 11.50
CA THR A 46 -5.17 17.57 10.94
C THR A 46 -4.12 17.38 12.04
N THR A 47 -4.31 18.02 13.18
CA THR A 47 -3.42 17.92 14.35
C THR A 47 -3.38 16.49 14.92
N ALA A 48 -4.54 15.85 15.10
CA ALA A 48 -4.63 14.48 15.60
C ALA A 48 -4.00 13.47 14.60
N ALA A 49 -4.24 13.65 13.31
CA ALA A 49 -3.66 12.83 12.26
C ALA A 49 -2.12 12.92 12.24
N LEU A 50 -1.57 14.13 12.39
CA LEU A 50 -0.13 14.36 12.45
C LEU A 50 0.49 13.77 13.71
N ALA A 51 -0.11 14.00 14.88
CA ALA A 51 0.35 13.47 16.17
C ALA A 51 0.39 11.93 16.13
N TRP A 52 -0.66 11.30 15.63
CA TRP A 52 -0.67 9.84 15.47
C TRP A 52 0.37 9.34 14.48
N ALA A 53 0.53 10.00 13.33
CA ALA A 53 1.48 9.58 12.31
C ALA A 53 2.92 9.60 12.85
N THR A 54 3.28 10.60 13.66
CA THR A 54 4.62 10.82 14.21
C THR A 54 4.84 10.23 15.60
N ARG A 55 3.84 9.56 16.18
CA ARG A 55 3.88 9.02 17.55
C ARG A 55 5.07 8.09 17.84
N SER A 56 5.54 7.35 16.84
CA SER A 56 6.63 6.39 17.01
C SER A 56 7.97 7.00 16.61
N PRO A 57 8.89 7.31 17.56
CA PRO A 57 10.10 8.11 17.29
C PRO A 57 11.15 7.40 16.42
N HIS A 58 11.06 6.08 16.26
CA HIS A 58 12.06 5.27 15.54
C HIS A 58 11.67 4.87 14.12
N LEU A 59 10.58 5.41 13.60
CA LEU A 59 10.17 5.11 12.23
C LEU A 59 10.94 5.96 11.22
N GLN A 60 11.20 5.38 10.06
CA GLN A 60 11.76 6.13 8.94
C GLN A 60 10.76 7.19 8.44
N PRO A 61 11.22 8.36 7.95
CA PRO A 61 10.34 9.43 7.45
C PRO A 61 9.28 8.98 6.45
N VAL A 62 9.64 8.02 5.58
CA VAL A 62 8.68 7.42 4.62
C VAL A 62 7.49 6.77 5.33
N ARG A 63 7.69 6.18 6.49
CA ARG A 63 6.62 5.52 7.25
C ARG A 63 5.64 6.52 7.83
N TYR A 64 6.12 7.67 8.31
CA TYR A 64 5.25 8.75 8.76
C TYR A 64 4.37 9.27 7.64
N ALA A 65 4.96 9.52 6.46
CA ALA A 65 4.23 9.96 5.29
C ALA A 65 3.20 8.92 4.83
N GLN A 66 3.53 7.61 4.87
CA GLN A 66 2.60 6.53 4.55
C GLN A 66 1.42 6.49 5.53
N ARG A 67 1.69 6.56 6.85
CA ARG A 67 0.64 6.59 7.88
C ARG A 67 -0.31 7.76 7.66
N LEU A 68 0.23 8.97 7.48
CA LEU A 68 -0.58 10.16 7.22
C LEU A 68 -1.38 10.04 5.91
N SER A 69 -0.81 9.43 4.87
CA SER A 69 -1.51 9.20 3.60
C SER A 69 -2.73 8.29 3.74
N VAL A 70 -2.63 7.25 4.59
CA VAL A 70 -3.76 6.35 4.88
C VAL A 70 -4.88 7.11 5.58
N VAL A 71 -4.54 7.86 6.64
CA VAL A 71 -5.52 8.69 7.38
C VAL A 71 -6.15 9.73 6.48
N ARG A 72 -5.36 10.42 5.63
CA ARG A 72 -5.89 11.41 4.69
C ARG A 72 -6.91 10.81 3.72
N GLY A 73 -6.64 9.60 3.19
CA GLY A 73 -7.59 8.92 2.32
C GLY A 73 -8.93 8.62 3.02
N PHE A 74 -8.88 8.23 4.28
CA PHE A 74 -10.06 8.00 5.11
C PHE A 74 -10.75 9.31 5.51
N ALA A 75 -9.98 10.32 5.90
CA ALA A 75 -10.49 11.66 6.22
C ALA A 75 -11.23 12.30 5.03
N GLY A 76 -10.71 12.10 3.80
CA GLY A 76 -11.39 12.56 2.59
C GLY A 76 -12.75 11.87 2.36
N TYR A 77 -12.85 10.59 2.70
CA TYR A 77 -14.12 9.87 2.67
C TYR A 77 -15.11 10.40 3.75
N LEU A 78 -14.62 10.57 4.98
CA LEU A 78 -15.42 11.13 6.06
C LEU A 78 -15.87 12.55 5.79
N HIS A 79 -15.00 13.40 5.22
CA HIS A 79 -15.33 14.79 4.87
C HIS A 79 -16.47 14.88 3.85
N ALA A 80 -16.61 13.91 2.97
CA ALA A 80 -17.74 13.84 2.04
C ALA A 80 -19.07 13.50 2.73
N LEU A 81 -19.02 12.90 3.93
CA LEU A 81 -20.18 12.59 4.76
C LEU A 81 -20.45 13.69 5.81
N ASP A 82 -19.39 14.27 6.34
CA ASP A 82 -19.41 15.31 7.38
C ASP A 82 -18.34 16.36 7.12
N ALA A 83 -18.76 17.55 6.73
CA ALA A 83 -17.86 18.67 6.41
C ALA A 83 -17.05 19.19 7.63
N ALA A 84 -17.39 18.79 8.85
CA ALA A 84 -16.62 19.13 10.06
C ALA A 84 -15.30 18.36 10.16
N VAL A 85 -15.11 17.30 9.39
CA VAL A 85 -13.89 16.51 9.36
C VAL A 85 -12.82 17.24 8.56
N GLU A 86 -11.62 17.40 9.13
CA GLU A 86 -10.48 18.01 8.43
C GLU A 86 -9.73 16.98 7.61
N VAL A 87 -9.40 17.36 6.37
CA VAL A 87 -8.53 16.54 5.50
C VAL A 87 -7.10 17.06 5.58
N PRO A 88 -6.15 16.26 6.12
CA PRO A 88 -4.75 16.68 6.21
C PRO A 88 -4.16 17.01 4.83
N PRO A 89 -3.47 18.15 4.64
CA PRO A 89 -2.87 18.51 3.37
C PRO A 89 -1.75 17.55 2.95
N LEU A 90 -1.42 17.56 1.64
CA LEU A 90 -0.45 16.64 1.04
C LEU A 90 0.98 16.84 1.55
N ASP A 91 1.31 18.08 1.90
CA ASP A 91 2.70 18.54 2.07
C ASP A 91 3.20 18.48 3.52
N LEU A 92 2.34 18.09 4.48
CA LEU A 92 2.69 18.07 5.91
C LEU A 92 3.88 17.15 6.24
N LEU A 93 3.95 16.00 5.58
CA LEU A 93 5.02 15.02 5.73
C LEU A 93 5.50 14.61 4.33
N SER A 94 6.15 15.53 3.63
CA SER A 94 6.70 15.25 2.31
C SER A 94 7.89 14.30 2.44
N TYR A 95 7.82 13.16 1.79
CA TYR A 95 8.93 12.24 1.63
C TYR A 95 9.29 12.12 0.17
N ARG A 96 10.46 12.66 -0.17
CA ARG A 96 11.05 12.43 -1.49
C ARG A 96 11.76 11.08 -1.47
N ARG A 97 11.21 10.10 -2.18
CA ARG A 97 11.84 8.79 -2.32
C ARG A 97 13.18 8.95 -3.03
N GLN A 98 14.27 8.79 -2.29
CA GLN A 98 15.60 8.68 -2.89
C GLN A 98 15.69 7.33 -3.61
N ARG A 99 15.80 7.39 -4.92
CA ARG A 99 16.08 6.20 -5.70
C ARG A 99 17.55 5.87 -5.50
N ARG A 100 17.83 4.71 -4.90
CA ARG A 100 19.21 4.20 -4.83
C ARG A 100 19.70 3.97 -6.25
N THR A 101 20.94 4.36 -6.51
CA THR A 101 21.61 4.01 -7.78
C THR A 101 21.62 2.49 -7.89
N PRO A 102 21.09 1.91 -8.99
CA PRO A 102 21.14 0.47 -9.16
C PRO A 102 22.61 0.03 -9.32
N TYR A 103 22.93 -1.12 -8.72
CA TYR A 103 24.21 -1.77 -9.00
C TYR A 103 24.15 -2.35 -10.41
N LEU A 104 25.14 -1.98 -11.23
CA LEU A 104 25.28 -2.51 -12.58
C LEU A 104 26.30 -3.65 -12.54
N TYR A 105 25.84 -4.86 -12.75
CA TYR A 105 26.69 -6.04 -12.78
C TYR A 105 27.60 -6.02 -14.01
N ALA A 106 28.88 -6.30 -13.83
CA ALA A 106 29.78 -6.58 -14.94
C ALA A 106 29.41 -7.94 -15.61
N PRO A 107 29.73 -8.13 -16.91
CA PRO A 107 29.41 -9.39 -17.58
C PRO A 107 29.94 -10.64 -16.85
N ALA A 108 31.15 -10.58 -16.32
CA ALA A 108 31.72 -11.67 -15.53
C ALA A 108 30.97 -11.98 -14.23
N GLU A 109 30.38 -10.98 -13.58
CA GLU A 109 29.56 -11.17 -12.39
C GLU A 109 28.23 -11.84 -12.73
N VAL A 110 27.65 -11.47 -13.88
CA VAL A 110 26.43 -12.12 -14.39
C VAL A 110 26.70 -13.60 -14.69
N ASP A 111 27.82 -13.92 -15.35
CA ASP A 111 28.20 -15.30 -15.64
C ASP A 111 28.45 -16.10 -14.36
N ALA A 112 29.09 -15.51 -13.36
CA ALA A 112 29.28 -16.12 -12.05
C ALA A 112 27.97 -16.40 -11.33
N LEU A 113 27.00 -15.47 -11.39
CA LEU A 113 25.66 -15.65 -10.82
C LEU A 113 24.90 -16.77 -11.53
N LEU A 114 24.97 -16.83 -12.85
CA LEU A 114 24.35 -17.90 -13.64
C LEU A 114 24.97 -19.27 -13.29
N ALA A 115 26.30 -19.37 -13.24
CA ALA A 115 26.97 -20.58 -12.83
C ALA A 115 26.62 -21.05 -11.41
N ALA A 116 26.42 -20.09 -10.47
CA ALA A 116 26.00 -20.41 -9.12
C ALA A 116 24.51 -20.88 -9.02
N THR A 117 23.70 -20.59 -10.02
CA THR A 117 22.30 -21.04 -10.05
C THR A 117 22.12 -22.43 -10.68
N ASP A 118 23.09 -22.92 -11.46
CA ASP A 118 23.05 -24.24 -12.12
C ASP A 118 22.83 -25.42 -11.15
N PRO A 119 23.44 -25.47 -9.97
CA PRO A 119 23.17 -26.53 -8.97
C PRO A 119 21.85 -26.40 -8.26
N LEU A 120 21.16 -25.27 -8.39
CA LEU A 120 19.84 -25.07 -7.79
C LEU A 120 18.80 -25.79 -8.65
N ARG A 121 18.38 -27.00 -8.22
CA ARG A 121 17.31 -27.77 -8.86
C ARG A 121 16.12 -26.87 -9.20
N PRO A 122 15.54 -26.99 -10.42
CA PRO A 122 14.37 -26.23 -10.80
C PRO A 122 13.24 -26.50 -9.80
N ILE A 123 12.82 -25.45 -9.09
CA ILE A 123 11.61 -25.48 -8.25
C ILE A 123 10.48 -25.95 -9.17
N ARG A 124 9.78 -27.01 -8.80
CA ARG A 124 8.71 -27.68 -9.58
C ARG A 124 7.58 -26.75 -10.09
N CYS A 125 7.62 -25.46 -9.77
CA CYS A 125 6.69 -24.46 -10.25
C CYS A 125 6.90 -23.98 -11.71
N ALA A 126 8.06 -24.21 -12.32
CA ALA A 126 8.33 -23.75 -13.70
C ALA A 126 7.60 -24.57 -14.78
N ARG A 127 7.04 -25.76 -14.45
CA ARG A 127 6.36 -26.62 -15.44
C ARG A 127 4.93 -26.18 -15.82
N ARG A 128 4.36 -25.18 -15.21
CA ARG A 128 2.96 -24.74 -15.54
C ARG A 128 2.88 -23.65 -16.62
N PHE A 129 4.00 -23.05 -17.01
CA PHE A 129 3.97 -21.95 -17.99
C PHE A 129 4.46 -22.33 -19.42
N ALA A 130 5.00 -23.50 -19.60
CA ALA A 130 5.54 -23.94 -20.88
C ALA A 130 4.68 -25.03 -21.52
N ARG A 131 3.45 -24.77 -21.84
CA ARG A 131 2.64 -25.47 -22.88
C ARG A 131 1.27 -24.80 -23.05
N ARG A 132 1.23 -23.73 -23.83
CA ARG A 132 0.07 -23.52 -24.68
C ARG A 132 0.44 -24.05 -26.04
N PRO A 133 -0.22 -25.12 -26.55
CA PRO A 133 -0.06 -25.51 -27.93
C PRO A 133 -0.66 -24.39 -28.77
N THR A 134 0.11 -23.89 -29.72
CA THR A 134 -0.36 -23.10 -30.85
C THR A 134 -1.35 -23.97 -31.59
N VAL A 135 -2.64 -23.68 -31.46
CA VAL A 135 -3.66 -24.24 -32.35
C VAL A 135 -3.45 -23.57 -33.70
N ALA A 136 -2.83 -24.30 -34.61
CA ALA A 136 -2.79 -23.93 -36.01
C ALA A 136 -4.24 -23.88 -36.53
N CYS A 137 -4.69 -22.68 -36.86
CA CYS A 137 -5.95 -22.49 -37.55
C CYS A 137 -5.74 -22.87 -39.04
N SER A 138 -5.87 -24.16 -39.36
CA SER A 138 -6.02 -24.63 -40.72
C SER A 138 -7.50 -24.68 -41.05
N GLY A 139 -7.96 -23.78 -41.94
CA GLY A 139 -9.27 -23.93 -42.52
C GLY A 139 -10.04 -22.64 -42.77
N CYS A 140 -9.58 -21.86 -43.74
CA CYS A 140 -10.47 -21.01 -44.54
C CYS A 140 -9.96 -20.99 -45.96
N LEU A 141 -10.44 -21.97 -46.74
CA LEU A 141 -10.52 -21.93 -48.18
C LEU A 141 -11.75 -22.75 -48.60
N ARG A 142 -12.88 -22.07 -48.78
CA ARG A 142 -13.84 -22.17 -49.90
C ARG A 142 -15.02 -21.29 -49.65
#